data_06a8a42de655609c2380e76e60a31c0a
#
_entry.id   06a8a42de655609c2380e76e60a31c0a
#
_cell.length_a   1.000
_cell.length_b   1.000
_cell.length_c   1.000
_cell.angle_alpha   90.00
_cell.angle_beta   90.00
_cell.angle_gamma   90.00
#
_symmetry.space_group_name_H-M   'P 1'
#
loop_
_entity.id
_entity.type
_entity.pdbx_description
1 polymer ?
#
loop_
_entity_poly.entity_id
_entity_poly.type
_entity_poly.pdbx_seq_one_letter_code
_entity_poly.pdbx_strand_id
1 'polypeptide(L)' 'MQEEQGMIKARYIGVECELQSGKVYPIKTRCTGNKLVVSVRAYKFEYNSLEEFLKRWKVEAVYHGCK' A
#
# COMPACT_ATOMS: atom_id res chain seq x y z
N MET A 1 -1.99 -14.78 17.50
CA MET A 1 -2.17 -14.83 16.68
C MET A 1 -1.78 -14.05 15.83
N GLN A 2 -1.60 -14.05 14.85
CA GLN A 2 -1.21 -13.21 14.08
C GLN A 2 -2.14 -12.72 13.35
N GLU A 3 -2.10 -11.62 12.96
CA GLU A 3 -3.02 -11.12 12.25
C GLU A 3 -2.75 -11.39 10.95
N GLU A 4 -3.63 -11.50 10.12
CA GLU A 4 -3.46 -11.60 8.88
C GLU A 4 -3.17 -10.50 8.22
N GLN A 5 -2.30 -10.40 7.36
CA GLN A 5 -2.01 -9.28 6.66
C GLN A 5 -2.30 -9.57 5.30
N GLY A 6 -3.23 -9.09 4.67
CA GLY A 6 -3.52 -9.24 3.29
C GLY A 6 -2.40 -8.72 2.45
N MET A 7 -2.20 -9.28 1.28
CA MET A 7 -1.25 -8.74 0.35
C MET A 7 -2.02 -8.00 -0.71
N ILE A 8 -1.61 -6.81 -1.05
CA ILE A 8 -2.27 -5.98 -2.02
C ILE A 8 -1.29 -5.72 -3.15
N LYS A 9 -1.73 -5.90 -4.38
CA LYS A 9 -0.94 -5.49 -5.52
C LYS A 9 -1.52 -4.18 -6.02
N ALA A 10 -0.71 -3.15 -6.00
CA ALA A 10 -1.17 -1.81 -6.35
C ALA A 10 -0.19 -1.17 -7.31
N ARG A 11 -0.73 -0.40 -8.24
CA ARG A 11 0.08 0.31 -9.19
C ARG A 11 0.39 1.68 -8.61
N TYR A 12 1.65 2.03 -8.59
CA TYR A 12 2.05 3.35 -8.09
C TYR A 12 1.75 4.37 -9.18
N ILE A 13 1.00 5.39 -8.86
CA ILE A 13 0.64 6.42 -9.83
C ILE A 13 1.07 7.79 -9.36
N GLY A 14 1.89 7.86 -8.32
CA GLY A 14 2.38 9.14 -7.83
C GLY A 14 3.62 9.58 -8.58
N VAL A 15 4.31 10.56 -8.01
CA VAL A 15 5.51 11.09 -8.63
C VAL A 15 6.62 10.07 -8.44
N GLU A 16 7.43 9.88 -9.47
CA GLU A 16 8.51 8.93 -9.37
C GLU A 16 9.49 9.33 -8.31
N CYS A 17 9.91 8.35 -7.53
CA CYS A 17 10.86 8.58 -6.48
C CYS A 17 11.66 7.30 -6.39
N GLU A 18 11.67 6.62 -5.25
CA GLU A 18 12.25 5.31 -5.17
C GLU A 18 11.39 4.31 -5.90
N LEU A 19 10.14 4.66 -6.15
CA LEU A 19 9.21 3.80 -6.86
C LEU A 19 8.96 4.35 -8.26
N GLN A 20 8.74 3.46 -9.19
CA GLN A 20 8.50 3.89 -10.55
C GLN A 20 7.00 4.06 -10.78
N SER A 21 6.63 5.18 -11.34
CA SER A 21 5.23 5.45 -11.64
C SER A 21 4.77 4.49 -12.71
N GLY A 22 3.60 3.93 -12.52
CA GLY A 22 3.04 2.99 -13.47
C GLY A 22 3.39 1.54 -13.24
N LYS A 23 4.23 1.27 -12.25
CA LYS A 23 4.63 -0.10 -11.97
C LYS A 23 3.80 -0.67 -10.84
N VAL A 24 3.50 -1.95 -10.91
CA VAL A 24 2.72 -2.61 -9.88
C VAL A 24 3.65 -3.19 -8.83
N TYR A 25 3.36 -2.93 -7.57
CA TYR A 25 4.15 -3.43 -6.47
C TYR A 25 3.28 -4.18 -5.48
N PRO A 26 3.82 -5.21 -4.84
CA PRO A 26 3.11 -5.81 -3.72
C PRO A 26 3.31 -4.93 -2.50
N ILE A 27 2.25 -4.56 -1.83
CA ILE A 27 2.32 -3.67 -0.69
C ILE A 27 1.55 -4.27 0.47
N LYS A 28 1.87 -3.79 1.66
CA LYS A 28 1.13 -4.14 2.86
C LYS A 28 0.68 -2.84 3.48
N THR A 29 -0.53 -2.85 4.02
CA THR A 29 -1.06 -1.64 4.62
C THR A 29 -1.40 -1.89 6.07
N ARG A 30 -1.31 -0.85 6.88
CA ARG A 30 -1.63 -0.93 8.27
C ARG A 30 -2.17 0.39 8.73
N CYS A 31 -3.21 0.37 9.53
CA CYS A 31 -3.75 1.60 10.10
C CYS A 31 -3.19 1.80 11.47
N THR A 32 -2.65 2.96 11.74
CA THR A 32 -2.10 3.29 13.03
C THR A 32 -2.68 4.62 13.46
N GLY A 33 -3.59 4.61 14.39
CA GLY A 33 -4.28 5.82 14.78
C GLY A 33 -5.08 6.33 13.62
N ASN A 34 -4.80 7.54 13.20
CA ASN A 34 -5.50 8.12 12.08
C ASN A 34 -4.71 8.04 10.80
N LYS A 35 -3.63 7.27 10.78
CA LYS A 35 -2.78 7.24 9.61
C LYS A 35 -2.75 5.90 8.97
N LEU A 36 -2.56 5.88 7.67
CA LEU A 36 -2.43 4.66 6.92
C LEU A 36 -0.97 4.51 6.53
N VAL A 37 -0.35 3.42 6.92
CA VAL A 37 1.04 3.18 6.62
C VAL A 37 1.11 2.11 5.55
N VAL A 38 1.84 2.40 4.49
CA VAL A 38 2.00 1.48 3.38
C VAL A 38 3.46 1.04 3.34
N SER A 39 3.69 -0.27 3.36
CA SER A 39 5.03 -0.80 3.28
C SER A 39 5.22 -1.42 1.92
N VAL A 40 6.28 -1.00 1.24
CA VAL A 40 6.59 -1.49 -0.06
C VAL A 40 8.07 -1.75 -0.09
N ARG A 41 8.49 -2.98 -0.21
CA ARG A 41 9.89 -3.35 -0.17
C ARG A 41 10.51 -2.87 1.12
N ALA A 42 11.55 -2.05 1.04
CA ALA A 42 12.20 -1.51 2.21
C ALA A 42 11.66 -0.14 2.58
N TYR A 43 10.66 0.35 1.88
CA TYR A 43 10.18 1.71 2.09
C TYR A 43 8.85 1.71 2.81
N LYS A 44 8.59 2.75 3.57
CA LYS A 44 7.32 2.95 4.23
C LYS A 44 6.82 4.34 3.96
N PHE A 45 5.54 4.45 3.67
CA PHE A 45 4.94 5.74 3.40
C PHE A 45 3.73 5.90 4.29
N GLU A 46 3.51 7.10 4.79
CA GLU A 46 2.36 7.38 5.63
C GLU A 46 1.42 8.32 4.92
N TYR A 47 0.15 8.02 5.00
CA TYR A 47 -0.87 8.85 4.41
C TYR A 47 -1.87 9.21 5.49
N ASN A 48 -2.44 10.42 5.42
CA ASN A 48 -3.37 10.87 6.43
C ASN A 48 -4.75 10.26 6.27
N SER A 49 -5.05 9.71 5.13
CA SER A 49 -6.35 9.12 4.92
C SER A 49 -6.28 8.14 3.76
N LEU A 50 -7.29 7.33 3.64
CA LEU A 50 -7.38 6.42 2.52
C LEU A 50 -7.47 7.18 1.22
N GLU A 51 -8.14 8.33 1.25
CA GLU A 51 -8.24 9.12 0.06
C GLU A 51 -6.90 9.55 -0.43
N GLU A 52 -5.99 9.94 0.46
CA GLU A 52 -4.66 10.35 0.04
C GLU A 52 -3.87 9.18 -0.51
N PHE A 53 -4.07 8.00 0.06
CA PHE A 53 -3.43 6.82 -0.44
C PHE A 53 -3.90 6.55 -1.87
N LEU A 54 -5.18 6.68 -2.13
CA LEU A 54 -5.73 6.36 -3.44
C LEU A 54 -5.34 7.38 -4.50
N LYS A 55 -4.81 8.53 -4.10
CA LYS A 55 -4.30 9.49 -5.06
C LYS A 55 -2.93 9.08 -5.58
N ARG A 56 -2.24 8.20 -4.87
CA ARG A 56 -0.91 7.77 -5.26
C ARG A 56 -0.86 6.33 -5.72
N TRP A 57 -1.88 5.56 -5.40
CA TRP A 57 -1.88 4.14 -5.68
C TRP A 57 -3.20 3.71 -6.27
N LYS A 58 -3.14 2.82 -7.24
CA LYS A 58 -4.34 2.23 -7.80
C LYS A 58 -4.30 0.77 -7.42
N VAL A 59 -5.27 0.30 -6.67
CA VAL A 59 -5.30 -1.07 -6.22
C VAL A 59 -5.67 -1.96 -7.39
N GLU A 60 -4.83 -2.93 -7.69
CA GLU A 60 -5.09 -3.82 -8.81
C GLU A 60 -5.65 -5.15 -8.33
N ALA A 61 -5.17 -5.68 -7.24
CA ALA A 61 -5.66 -6.93 -6.74
C ALA A 61 -5.43 -7.02 -5.24
N VAL A 62 -6.32 -7.67 -4.54
CA VAL A 62 -6.20 -7.85 -3.11
C VAL A 62 -6.25 -9.33 -2.83
N TYR A 63 -5.25 -9.84 -2.13
CA TYR A 63 -5.22 -11.23 -1.75
C TYR A 63 -5.33 -11.33 -0.25
N HIS A 64 -6.24 -12.17 0.23
CA HIS A 64 -6.40 -12.34 1.64
C HIS A 64 -5.59 -13.56 2.04
N GLY A 65 -4.84 -13.41 3.09
CA GLY A 65 -3.96 -14.47 3.48
C GLY A 65 -4.59 -15.57 4.26
N CYS A 66 -5.81 -15.47 4.57
CA CYS A 66 -6.36 -16.43 5.34
C CYS A 66 -6.94 -17.47 4.58
N LYS A 67 -7.05 -18.26 4.75
CA LYS A 67 -7.70 -19.08 4.14
C LYS A 67 -7.39 -19.98 4.08
#